data_847df8b0b69e26ab26ed6e9f4404e2e3
#
_entry.id   847df8b0b69e26ab26ed6e9f4404e2e3
#
_cell.length_a   1.000
_cell.length_b   1.000
_cell.length_c   1.000
_cell.angle_alpha   90.00
_cell.angle_beta   90.00
_cell.angle_gamma   90.00
#
_symmetry.space_group_name_H-M   'P 1'
#
loop_
_entity.id
_entity.type
_entity.pdbx_description
1 polymer ?
#
loop_
_entity_poly.entity_id
_entity_poly.type
_entity_poly.pdbx_seq_one_letter_code
_entity_poly.pdbx_strand_id
1 'polypeptide(L)'
;MLQNIWDGMKSIWLMKRKGLFVIQTLLIWTGYFLYFYITFYAFDFTRDLGVTVGLIAFTMSSIAVAVPVQGGIGPWHFMVIATLMCFGVKETDAAAFALVVHTVQTAWLGITGLFGVMALPFVNKGIDNGQLIIAASGI
;
A
#
# COMPACT_ATOMS: atom_id res chain seq x y z
N MET A 1 -16.44 15.52 7.73
CA MET A 1 -15.31 14.91 7.00
C MET A 1 -13.99 15.63 7.27
N LEU A 2 -13.86 16.92 7.04
CA LEU A 2 -12.64 17.70 7.32
C LEU A 2 -12.22 17.65 8.80
N GLN A 3 -13.16 17.68 9.75
CA GLN A 3 -12.88 17.55 11.18
C GLN A 3 -12.22 16.22 11.53
N ASN A 4 -12.69 15.11 10.94
CA ASN A 4 -12.10 13.78 11.19
C ASN A 4 -10.66 13.68 10.67
N ILE A 5 -10.35 14.35 9.57
CA ILE A 5 -8.98 14.44 9.03
C ILE A 5 -8.09 15.24 9.98
N TRP A 6 -8.61 16.38 10.47
CA TRP A 6 -7.90 17.23 11.42
C TRP A 6 -7.64 16.52 12.74
N ASP A 7 -8.63 15.82 13.28
CA ASP A 7 -8.50 15.05 14.51
C ASP A 7 -7.53 13.87 14.33
N GLY A 8 -7.53 13.23 13.15
CA GLY A 8 -6.55 12.22 12.77
C GLY A 8 -5.12 12.77 12.76
N MET A 9 -4.89 13.93 12.14
CA MET A 9 -3.59 14.59 12.13
C MET A 9 -3.13 14.97 13.54
N LYS A 10 -4.04 15.51 14.36
CA LYS A 10 -3.76 15.89 15.74
C LYS A 10 -3.39 14.67 16.60
N SER A 11 -4.00 13.51 16.37
CA SER A 11 -3.70 12.28 17.10
C SER A 11 -2.24 11.83 16.88
N ILE A 12 -1.70 12.03 15.66
CA ILE A 12 -0.30 11.71 15.35
C ILE A 12 0.66 12.57 16.20
N TRP A 13 0.34 13.87 16.40
CA TRP A 13 1.14 14.76 17.24
C TRP A 13 1.13 14.35 18.72
N LEU A 14 0.06 13.74 19.18
CA LEU A 14 -0.11 13.29 20.57
C LEU A 14 0.50 11.91 20.86
N MET A 15 0.93 11.17 19.80
CA MET A 15 1.53 9.85 19.98
C MET A 15 2.85 9.90 20.73
N LYS A 16 3.04 9.00 21.69
CA LYS A 16 4.29 8.88 22.47
C LYS A 16 5.50 8.47 21.63
N ARG A 17 5.30 7.72 20.53
CA ARG A 17 6.35 7.17 19.66
C ARG A 17 6.23 7.67 18.21
N LYS A 18 6.12 8.99 18.02
CA LYS A 18 6.00 9.64 16.71
C LYS A 18 7.09 9.22 15.70
N GLY A 19 8.35 9.17 16.17
CA GLY A 19 9.47 8.81 15.32
C GLY A 19 9.33 7.40 14.74
N LEU A 20 8.91 6.43 15.55
CA LEU A 20 8.68 5.06 15.11
C LEU A 20 7.56 5.00 14.06
N PHE A 21 6.47 5.74 14.30
CA PHE A 21 5.35 5.84 13.33
C PHE A 21 5.82 6.40 11.98
N VAL A 22 6.59 7.49 11.98
CA VAL A 22 7.11 8.09 10.74
C VAL A 22 8.04 7.12 10.01
N ILE A 23 8.97 6.47 10.72
CA ILE A 23 9.88 5.50 10.12
C ILE A 23 9.11 4.33 9.49
N GLN A 24 8.15 3.77 10.21
CA GLN A 24 7.32 2.68 9.68
C GLN A 24 6.52 3.11 8.46
N THR A 25 5.93 4.30 8.48
CA THR A 25 5.20 4.86 7.33
C THR A 25 6.12 5.01 6.12
N LEU A 26 7.31 5.60 6.30
CA LEU A 26 8.28 5.75 5.23
C LEU A 26 8.73 4.39 4.66
N LEU A 27 8.99 3.41 5.52
CA LEU A 27 9.37 2.06 5.08
C LEU A 27 8.25 1.39 4.26
N ILE A 28 7.00 1.52 4.68
CA ILE A 28 5.85 0.97 3.97
C ILE A 28 5.71 1.62 2.58
N TRP A 29 5.73 2.95 2.51
CA TRP A 29 5.60 3.67 1.24
C TRP A 29 6.78 3.42 0.30
N THR A 30 8.00 3.35 0.84
CA THR A 30 9.19 2.98 0.07
C THR A 30 9.06 1.55 -0.47
N GLY A 31 8.59 0.61 0.35
CA GLY A 31 8.34 -0.77 -0.07
C GLY A 31 7.31 -0.86 -1.20
N TYR A 32 6.20 -0.12 -1.11
CA TYR A 32 5.19 -0.06 -2.18
C TYR A 32 5.76 0.57 -3.46
N PHE A 33 6.52 1.64 -3.35
CA PHE A 33 7.18 2.25 -4.51
C PHE A 33 8.17 1.30 -5.16
N LEU A 34 9.05 0.66 -4.39
CA LEU A 34 10.03 -0.29 -4.93
C LEU A 34 9.35 -1.48 -5.61
N TYR A 35 8.31 -2.03 -5.00
CA TYR A 35 7.50 -3.07 -5.62
C TYR A 35 6.93 -2.61 -6.97
N PHE A 36 6.29 -1.44 -7.00
CA PHE A 36 5.73 -0.87 -8.23
C PHE A 36 6.82 -0.61 -9.28
N TYR A 37 7.96 -0.04 -8.88
CA TYR A 37 9.04 0.30 -9.79
C TYR A 37 9.76 -0.93 -10.36
N ILE A 38 9.91 -1.99 -9.59
CA ILE A 38 10.48 -3.25 -10.09
C ILE A 38 9.66 -3.81 -11.25
N THR A 39 8.33 -3.62 -11.25
CA THR A 39 7.47 -4.08 -12.36
C THR A 39 7.75 -3.36 -13.68
N PHE A 40 8.38 -2.17 -13.66
CA PHE A 40 8.81 -1.47 -14.89
C PHE A 40 9.82 -2.30 -15.68
N TYR A 41 10.63 -3.09 -15.01
CA TYR A 41 11.62 -3.95 -15.66
C TYR A 41 11.04 -5.25 -16.24
N ALA A 42 9.79 -5.55 -15.92
CA ALA A 42 9.11 -6.73 -16.44
C ALA A 42 8.54 -6.52 -17.86
N PHE A 43 8.49 -5.26 -18.33
CA PHE A 43 7.95 -4.92 -19.63
C PHE A 43 8.95 -4.05 -20.41
N ASP A 44 9.20 -4.41 -21.67
CA ASP A 44 10.19 -3.70 -22.50
C ASP A 44 9.80 -2.22 -22.73
N PHE A 45 8.52 -1.92 -22.83
CA PHE A 45 8.01 -0.57 -23.07
C PHE A 45 8.07 0.36 -21.84
N THR A 46 8.32 -0.15 -20.65
CA THR A 46 8.49 0.67 -19.43
C THR A 46 9.90 0.67 -18.89
N ARG A 47 10.73 -0.28 -19.28
CA ARG A 47 12.10 -0.49 -18.74
C ARG A 47 12.97 0.77 -18.80
N ASP A 48 12.89 1.53 -19.90
CA ASP A 48 13.75 2.69 -20.18
C ASP A 48 13.14 4.03 -19.72
N LEU A 49 11.94 4.02 -19.14
CA LEU A 49 11.27 5.26 -18.71
C LEU A 49 11.94 5.91 -17.48
N GLY A 50 12.72 5.15 -16.73
CA GLY A 50 13.49 5.64 -15.59
C GLY A 50 12.66 5.84 -14.31
N VAL A 51 13.38 6.08 -13.21
CA VAL A 51 12.80 6.17 -11.85
C VAL A 51 11.83 7.36 -11.69
N THR A 52 12.05 8.44 -12.40
CA THR A 52 11.20 9.65 -12.32
C THR A 52 9.79 9.36 -12.82
N VAL A 53 9.66 8.68 -13.96
CA VAL A 53 8.36 8.28 -14.50
C VAL A 53 7.69 7.27 -13.58
N GLY A 54 8.45 6.32 -13.05
CA GLY A 54 7.95 5.37 -12.05
C GLY A 54 7.39 6.07 -10.81
N LEU A 55 8.09 7.09 -10.29
CA LEU A 55 7.65 7.86 -9.13
C LEU A 55 6.38 8.68 -9.42
N ILE A 56 6.29 9.30 -10.60
CA ILE A 56 5.10 10.05 -11.03
C ILE A 56 3.91 9.10 -11.15
N ALA A 57 4.07 7.96 -11.84
CA ALA A 57 2.99 6.98 -12.01
C ALA A 57 2.53 6.39 -10.66
N PHE A 58 3.46 6.09 -9.77
CA PHE A 58 3.17 5.63 -8.41
C PHE A 58 2.40 6.68 -7.60
N THR A 59 2.82 7.95 -7.66
CA THR A 59 2.17 9.03 -6.92
C THR A 59 0.75 9.27 -7.43
N MET A 60 0.56 9.33 -8.75
CA MET A 60 -0.75 9.52 -9.37
C MET A 60 -1.70 8.37 -9.06
N SER A 61 -1.23 7.13 -9.15
CA SER A 61 -2.03 5.97 -8.79
C SER A 61 -2.38 5.93 -7.30
N SER A 62 -1.47 6.37 -6.42
CA SER A 62 -1.71 6.46 -4.98
C SER A 62 -2.78 7.49 -4.63
N ILE A 63 -2.82 8.63 -5.32
CA ILE A 63 -3.87 9.64 -5.17
C ILE A 63 -5.23 9.06 -5.60
N ALA A 64 -5.27 8.26 -6.67
CA ALA A 64 -6.50 7.65 -7.16
C ALA A 64 -7.13 6.67 -6.15
N VAL A 65 -6.34 6.05 -5.28
CA VAL A 65 -6.85 5.17 -4.22
C VAL A 65 -7.66 5.93 -3.16
N ALA A 66 -7.52 7.26 -3.07
CA ALA A 66 -8.37 8.09 -2.20
C ALA A 66 -9.86 8.11 -2.63
N VAL A 67 -10.16 7.72 -3.88
CA VAL A 67 -11.55 7.51 -4.33
C VAL A 67 -12.09 6.25 -3.65
N PRO A 68 -13.26 6.31 -2.98
CA PRO A 68 -13.79 5.21 -2.17
C PRO A 68 -14.39 4.10 -3.04
N VAL A 69 -13.53 3.41 -3.79
CA VAL A 69 -13.88 2.21 -4.56
C VAL A 69 -13.09 1.01 -4.03
N GLN A 70 -13.74 -0.14 -4.02
CA GLN A 70 -13.16 -1.36 -3.46
C GLN A 70 -11.90 -1.77 -4.23
N GLY A 71 -10.77 -1.88 -3.53
CA GLY A 71 -9.48 -2.26 -4.12
C GLY A 71 -8.87 -1.23 -5.08
N GLY A 72 -9.42 -0.01 -5.21
CA GLY A 72 -8.95 0.99 -6.16
C GLY A 72 -9.24 0.64 -7.63
N ILE A 73 -10.04 -0.41 -7.89
CA ILE A 73 -10.35 -0.89 -9.24
C ILE A 73 -11.03 0.24 -10.05
N GLY A 74 -10.48 0.54 -11.21
CA GLY A 74 -10.90 1.64 -12.07
C GLY A 74 -10.03 2.89 -11.89
N PRO A 75 -10.18 3.70 -10.85
CA PRO A 75 -9.39 4.92 -10.67
C PRO A 75 -7.88 4.70 -10.69
N TRP A 76 -7.39 3.66 -10.01
CA TRP A 76 -5.98 3.29 -10.02
C TRP A 76 -5.48 2.94 -11.44
N HIS A 77 -6.22 2.09 -12.15
CA HIS A 77 -5.90 1.71 -13.53
C HIS A 77 -5.88 2.92 -14.45
N PHE A 78 -6.92 3.75 -14.37
CA PHE A 78 -7.01 4.97 -15.16
C PHE A 78 -5.80 5.88 -14.96
N MET A 79 -5.39 6.13 -13.72
CA MET A 79 -4.27 7.01 -13.43
C MET A 79 -2.94 6.43 -13.89
N VAL A 80 -2.72 5.12 -13.76
CA VAL A 80 -1.51 4.47 -14.30
C VAL A 80 -1.47 4.56 -15.81
N ILE A 81 -2.57 4.20 -16.48
CA ILE A 81 -2.68 4.23 -17.95
C ILE A 81 -2.44 5.66 -18.46
N ALA A 82 -3.18 6.63 -17.93
CA ALA A 82 -3.06 8.04 -18.34
C ALA A 82 -1.64 8.56 -18.13
N THR A 83 -1.00 8.24 -17.01
CA THR A 83 0.37 8.67 -16.75
C THR A 83 1.35 8.04 -17.74
N LEU A 84 1.31 6.74 -17.96
CA LEU A 84 2.21 6.07 -18.90
C LEU A 84 2.02 6.58 -20.33
N MET A 85 0.78 6.86 -20.75
CA MET A 85 0.49 7.48 -22.06
C MET A 85 1.12 8.87 -22.19
N CYS A 86 1.13 9.69 -21.13
CA CYS A 86 1.80 10.99 -21.13
C CYS A 86 3.32 10.87 -21.38
N PHE A 87 3.93 9.74 -21.07
CA PHE A 87 5.32 9.43 -21.33
C PHE A 87 5.56 8.58 -22.60
N GLY A 88 4.56 8.53 -23.49
CA GLY A 88 4.69 7.94 -24.83
C GLY A 88 4.44 6.43 -24.90
N VAL A 89 3.97 5.79 -23.84
CA VAL A 89 3.56 4.39 -23.88
C VAL A 89 2.20 4.29 -24.61
N LYS A 90 2.05 3.30 -25.48
CA LYS A 90 0.77 3.06 -26.17
C LYS A 90 -0.30 2.67 -25.16
N GLU A 91 -1.53 3.07 -25.40
CA GLU A 91 -2.68 2.79 -24.52
C GLU A 91 -2.85 1.30 -24.22
N THR A 92 -2.73 0.44 -25.25
CA THR A 92 -2.83 -1.01 -25.12
C THR A 92 -1.78 -1.59 -24.17
N ASP A 93 -0.55 -1.10 -24.26
CA ASP A 93 0.58 -1.55 -23.46
C ASP A 93 0.45 -1.02 -22.01
N ALA A 94 0.05 0.25 -21.87
CA ALA A 94 -0.23 0.85 -20.56
C ALA A 94 -1.39 0.14 -19.84
N ALA A 95 -2.44 -0.25 -20.57
CA ALA A 95 -3.55 -1.01 -20.02
C ALA A 95 -3.12 -2.42 -19.59
N ALA A 96 -2.32 -3.11 -20.41
CA ALA A 96 -1.76 -4.42 -20.06
C ALA A 96 -0.89 -4.33 -18.80
N PHE A 97 -0.01 -3.32 -18.71
CA PHE A 97 0.79 -3.06 -17.52
C PHE A 97 -0.09 -2.87 -16.28
N ALA A 98 -1.08 -1.98 -16.36
CA ALA A 98 -1.95 -1.67 -15.23
C ALA A 98 -2.73 -2.91 -14.75
N LEU A 99 -3.28 -3.71 -15.66
CA LEU A 99 -4.02 -4.93 -15.33
C LEU A 99 -3.12 -5.98 -14.66
N VAL A 100 -1.96 -6.26 -15.25
CA VAL A 100 -1.05 -7.28 -14.71
C VAL A 100 -0.52 -6.87 -13.34
N VAL A 101 -0.03 -5.63 -13.22
CA VAL A 101 0.55 -5.14 -11.95
C VAL A 101 -0.48 -5.13 -10.84
N HIS A 102 -1.68 -4.60 -11.09
CA HIS A 102 -2.74 -4.57 -10.09
C HIS A 102 -3.21 -5.97 -9.69
N THR A 103 -3.35 -6.88 -10.64
CA THR A 103 -3.77 -8.26 -10.37
C THR A 103 -2.73 -9.00 -9.52
N VAL A 104 -1.45 -8.92 -9.88
CA VAL A 104 -0.37 -9.55 -9.11
C VAL A 104 -0.27 -8.95 -7.71
N GLN A 105 -0.37 -7.63 -7.58
CA GLN A 105 -0.37 -6.94 -6.29
C GLN A 105 -1.53 -7.39 -5.41
N THR A 106 -2.73 -7.43 -5.96
CA THR A 106 -3.94 -7.85 -5.22
C THR A 106 -3.86 -9.32 -4.81
N ALA A 107 -3.40 -10.19 -5.69
CA ALA A 107 -3.18 -11.60 -5.37
C ALA A 107 -2.16 -11.77 -4.23
N TRP A 108 -1.05 -11.04 -4.28
CA TRP A 108 -0.03 -11.06 -3.23
C TRP A 108 -0.57 -10.58 -1.88
N LEU A 109 -1.33 -9.48 -1.87
CA LEU A 109 -2.00 -8.98 -0.67
C LEU A 109 -3.01 -9.98 -0.12
N GLY A 110 -3.75 -10.66 -0.99
CA GLY A 110 -4.69 -11.72 -0.58
C GLY A 110 -3.97 -12.89 0.11
N ILE A 111 -2.88 -13.38 -0.47
CA ILE A 111 -2.09 -14.48 0.09
C ILE A 111 -1.47 -14.08 1.43
N THR A 112 -0.83 -12.91 1.50
CA THR A 112 -0.20 -12.44 2.74
C THR A 112 -1.22 -12.11 3.83
N GLY A 113 -2.38 -11.56 3.46
CA GLY A 113 -3.49 -11.31 4.37
C GLY A 113 -4.07 -12.60 4.94
N LEU A 114 -4.29 -13.62 4.10
CA LEU A 114 -4.76 -14.93 4.54
C LEU A 114 -3.77 -15.57 5.53
N PHE A 115 -2.47 -15.53 5.20
CA PHE A 115 -1.42 -16.01 6.10
C PHE A 115 -1.42 -15.26 7.43
N GLY A 116 -1.58 -13.93 7.42
CA GLY A 116 -1.69 -13.11 8.62
C GLY A 116 -2.88 -13.52 9.50
N VAL A 117 -4.06 -13.71 8.92
CA VAL A 117 -5.25 -14.17 9.64
C VAL A 117 -5.04 -15.55 10.27
N MET A 118 -4.41 -16.47 9.56
CA MET A 118 -4.10 -17.81 10.07
C MET A 118 -3.05 -17.79 11.20
N ALA A 119 -2.09 -16.87 11.14
CA ALA A 119 -1.05 -16.74 12.16
C ALA A 119 -1.52 -16.05 13.47
N LEU A 120 -2.52 -15.16 13.37
CA LEU A 120 -3.04 -14.37 14.49
C LEU A 120 -3.43 -15.20 15.73
N PRO A 121 -4.17 -16.32 15.62
CA PRO A 121 -4.54 -17.13 16.81
C PRO A 121 -3.33 -17.74 17.53
N PHE A 122 -2.25 -18.03 16.79
CA PHE A 122 -1.03 -18.61 17.38
C PHE A 122 -0.21 -17.55 18.13
N VAL A 123 -0.19 -16.33 17.61
CA VAL A 123 0.53 -15.21 18.23
C VAL A 123 -0.22 -14.68 19.46
N ASN A 124 -1.54 -14.61 19.41
CA ASN A 124 -2.35 -14.05 20.50
C ASN A 124 -2.55 -15.01 21.68
N LYS A 125 -2.40 -16.32 21.53
CA LYS A 125 -2.50 -17.26 22.64
C LYS A 125 -1.59 -16.94 23.83
N GLY A 126 -0.42 -16.32 23.58
CA GLY A 126 0.50 -15.91 24.63
C GLY A 126 0.03 -14.66 25.39
N ILE A 127 -0.74 -13.79 24.75
CA ILE A 127 -1.24 -12.53 25.33
C ILE A 127 -2.43 -12.82 26.26
N ASP A 128 -3.36 -13.66 25.86
CA ASP A 128 -4.53 -14.03 26.66
C ASP A 128 -4.12 -14.74 27.95
N ASN A 129 -3.17 -15.67 27.89
CA ASN A 129 -2.65 -16.34 29.07
C ASN A 129 -1.94 -15.38 30.04
N GLY A 130 -1.19 -14.39 29.51
CA GLY A 130 -0.55 -13.36 30.31
C GLY A 130 -1.53 -12.44 31.03
N GLN A 131 -2.59 -12.03 30.35
CA GLN A 131 -3.65 -11.19 30.95
C GLN A 131 -4.49 -11.94 31.99
N LEU A 132 -4.77 -13.21 31.75
CA LEU A 132 -5.48 -14.06 32.71
C LEU A 132 -4.67 -14.28 33.98
N ILE A 133 -3.35 -14.45 33.88
CA ILE A 133 -2.46 -14.60 35.03
C ILE A 133 -2.43 -13.30 35.85
N ILE A 134 -2.34 -12.12 35.20
CA ILE A 134 -2.33 -10.82 35.86
C ILE A 134 -3.68 -10.57 36.57
N ALA A 135 -4.79 -10.88 35.89
CA ALA A 135 -6.12 -10.74 36.48
C ALA A 135 -6.36 -11.70 37.66
N ALA A 136 -5.79 -12.91 37.60
CA ALA A 136 -5.89 -13.90 38.69
C ALA A 136 -4.98 -13.60 39.89
N SER A 137 -3.87 -12.88 39.67
CA SER A 137 -2.93 -12.49 40.74
C SER A 137 -3.38 -11.30 41.57
N GLY A 138 -4.43 -10.59 41.14
CA GLY A 138 -5.04 -9.51 41.93
C GLY A 138 -4.15 -8.27 42.12
N ILE A 139 -3.12 -8.10 41.27
CA ILE A 139 -2.22 -6.93 41.30
C ILE A 139 -2.63 -5.91 40.25
#